data_dc4f71b22ab48b376703636e1a66e10e
#
_entry.id   dc4f71b22ab48b376703636e1a66e10e
#
_cell.length_a   1.000
_cell.length_b   1.000
_cell.length_c   1.000
_cell.angle_alpha   90.00
_cell.angle_beta   90.00
_cell.angle_gamma   90.00
#
_symmetry.space_group_name_H-M   'P 1'
#
loop_
_entity.id
_entity.type
_entity.pdbx_description
1 polymer ?
#
loop_
_entity_poly.entity_id
_entity_poly.type
_entity_poly.pdbx_seq_one_letter_code
_entity_poly.pdbx_strand_id
1 'polypeptide(L)'
;MTAARSANRPFRFSREQYYRLGELGFFDGKRVERIHGEIVEMSPIGWPHIVGCRKTAILMENHFAGLAWVSRNEQPIALEDSDPQPDVLVVPGRFEDYADHPTTALLVVEVADSTLARDTTVKAEMYATAGIADYWVLDLAHRELLVFRDPATLPDGGAAYRTHFTLDATESVSPLAMPGATVRVLDLLP
;
A
#
# COMPACT_ATOMS: atom_id res chain seq x y z
N MET A 1 42.53 -18.51 -14.40
CA MET A 1 41.05 -18.53 -14.43
C MET A 1 40.56 -18.32 -13.02
N THR A 2 40.18 -17.08 -12.69
CA THR A 2 39.72 -16.73 -11.33
C THR A 2 38.22 -17.00 -11.29
N ALA A 3 37.84 -18.03 -10.53
CA ALA A 3 36.42 -18.31 -10.28
C ALA A 3 35.76 -17.12 -9.62
N ALA A 4 34.80 -16.48 -10.31
CA ALA A 4 33.98 -15.46 -9.72
C ALA A 4 33.27 -16.04 -8.48
N ARG A 5 33.59 -15.54 -7.30
CA ARG A 5 32.87 -15.86 -6.05
C ARG A 5 31.41 -15.47 -6.28
N SER A 6 30.52 -16.44 -6.33
CA SER A 6 29.08 -16.20 -6.27
C SER A 6 28.81 -15.41 -4.99
N ALA A 7 28.41 -14.14 -5.15
CA ALA A 7 27.98 -13.35 -4.01
C ALA A 7 26.76 -14.02 -3.40
N ASN A 8 26.79 -14.32 -2.10
CA ASN A 8 25.63 -14.83 -1.39
C ASN A 8 24.47 -13.83 -1.55
N ARG A 9 23.35 -14.29 -2.07
CA ARG A 9 22.14 -13.50 -2.20
C ARG A 9 21.17 -13.90 -1.07
N PRO A 10 20.44 -12.96 -0.47
CA PRO A 10 19.35 -13.29 0.43
C PRO A 10 18.36 -14.22 -0.28
N PHE A 11 17.83 -15.19 0.46
CA PHE A 11 16.76 -16.02 -0.04
C PHE A 11 15.48 -15.18 -0.15
N ARG A 12 14.76 -15.32 -1.27
CA ARG A 12 13.49 -14.64 -1.52
C ARG A 12 12.39 -15.68 -1.58
N PHE A 13 11.35 -15.48 -0.78
CA PHE A 13 10.19 -16.37 -0.77
C PHE A 13 9.27 -16.07 -1.95
N SER A 14 8.85 -17.12 -2.66
CA SER A 14 7.72 -16.99 -3.59
C SER A 14 6.41 -16.78 -2.82
N ARG A 15 5.34 -16.32 -3.53
CA ARG A 15 4.00 -16.23 -2.94
C ARG A 15 3.53 -17.58 -2.39
N GLU A 16 3.68 -18.65 -3.15
CA GLU A 16 3.31 -20.01 -2.74
C GLU A 16 4.03 -20.42 -1.44
N GLN A 17 5.34 -20.16 -1.35
CA GLN A 17 6.11 -20.46 -0.14
C GLN A 17 5.65 -19.64 1.06
N TYR A 18 5.35 -18.35 0.85
CA TYR A 18 4.85 -17.47 1.90
C TYR A 18 3.51 -17.98 2.47
N TYR A 19 2.53 -18.27 1.61
CA TYR A 19 1.24 -18.81 2.05
C TYR A 19 1.40 -20.19 2.69
N ARG A 20 2.28 -21.05 2.12
CA ARG A 20 2.54 -22.36 2.70
C ARG A 20 3.14 -22.29 4.10
N LEU A 21 4.02 -21.33 4.37
CA LEU A 21 4.54 -21.10 5.73
C LEU A 21 3.42 -20.66 6.69
N GLY A 22 2.51 -19.81 6.24
CA GLY A 22 1.32 -19.42 7.01
C GLY A 22 0.44 -20.62 7.38
N GLU A 23 0.10 -21.47 6.40
CA GLU A 23 -0.67 -22.70 6.63
C GLU A 23 -0.01 -23.67 7.63
N LEU A 24 1.32 -23.66 7.69
CA LEU A 24 2.10 -24.48 8.62
C LEU A 24 2.25 -23.85 10.01
N GLY A 25 1.65 -22.65 10.26
CA GLY A 25 1.67 -21.99 11.55
C GLY A 25 2.95 -21.21 11.85
N PHE A 26 3.86 -20.98 10.88
CA PHE A 26 5.11 -20.23 11.12
C PHE A 26 4.85 -18.78 11.53
N PHE A 27 3.69 -18.24 11.21
CA PHE A 27 3.31 -16.85 11.50
C PHE A 27 2.25 -16.74 12.61
N ASP A 28 1.97 -17.80 13.34
CA ASP A 28 0.95 -17.80 14.39
C ASP A 28 1.24 -16.72 15.43
N GLY A 29 0.24 -15.87 15.68
CA GLY A 29 0.35 -14.73 16.59
C GLY A 29 1.13 -13.53 16.04
N LYS A 30 1.52 -13.55 14.76
CA LYS A 30 2.24 -12.46 14.10
C LYS A 30 1.47 -11.96 12.90
N ARG A 31 1.54 -10.66 12.66
CA ARG A 31 1.11 -10.05 11.41
C ARG A 31 2.33 -9.86 10.55
N VAL A 32 2.31 -10.47 9.37
CA VAL A 32 3.44 -10.40 8.43
C VAL A 32 2.94 -10.10 7.02
N GLU A 33 3.77 -9.44 6.24
CA GLU A 33 3.57 -9.22 4.81
C GLU A 33 4.81 -9.69 4.04
N ARG A 34 4.65 -10.06 2.78
CA ARG A 34 5.77 -10.38 1.89
C ARG A 34 6.09 -9.14 1.05
N ILE A 35 7.30 -8.60 1.18
CA ILE A 35 7.79 -7.43 0.44
C ILE A 35 9.09 -7.79 -0.26
N HIS A 36 9.14 -7.68 -1.58
CA HIS A 36 10.28 -8.09 -2.42
C HIS A 36 10.78 -9.51 -2.09
N GLY A 37 9.85 -10.41 -1.78
CA GLY A 37 10.14 -11.78 -1.35
C GLY A 37 10.69 -11.92 0.06
N GLU A 38 10.81 -10.86 0.84
CA GLU A 38 11.14 -10.91 2.27
C GLU A 38 9.86 -10.98 3.11
N ILE A 39 9.92 -11.70 4.22
CA ILE A 39 8.83 -11.73 5.20
C ILE A 39 9.10 -10.66 6.24
N VAL A 40 8.20 -9.72 6.36
CA VAL A 40 8.34 -8.55 7.24
C VAL A 40 7.24 -8.57 8.27
N GLU A 41 7.61 -8.52 9.55
CA GLU A 41 6.66 -8.41 10.65
C GLU A 41 6.13 -6.97 10.75
N MET A 42 4.81 -6.83 10.82
CA MET A 42 4.12 -5.54 10.91
C MET A 42 4.13 -5.04 12.36
N SER A 43 4.28 -3.74 12.54
CA SER A 43 4.20 -3.11 13.87
C SER A 43 2.79 -3.22 14.45
N PRO A 44 2.65 -3.26 15.78
CA PRO A 44 1.35 -3.11 16.44
C PRO A 44 0.71 -1.77 16.06
N ILE A 45 -0.60 -1.79 15.84
CA ILE A 45 -1.38 -0.61 15.47
C ILE A 45 -1.94 0.09 16.72
N GLY A 46 -1.80 1.42 16.77
CA GLY A 46 -2.36 2.27 17.80
C GLY A 46 -3.78 2.75 17.47
N TRP A 47 -4.47 3.32 18.46
CA TRP A 47 -5.83 3.84 18.26
C TRP A 47 -5.91 4.96 17.19
N PRO A 48 -4.97 5.94 17.13
CA PRO A 48 -4.96 6.96 16.08
C PRO A 48 -4.92 6.36 14.66
N HIS A 49 -4.08 5.33 14.45
CA HIS A 49 -3.99 4.60 13.19
C HIS A 49 -5.36 3.97 12.82
N ILE A 50 -6.01 3.26 13.75
CA ILE A 50 -7.33 2.65 13.53
C ILE A 50 -8.36 3.70 13.11
N VAL A 51 -8.35 4.88 13.76
CA VAL A 51 -9.26 5.97 13.42
C VAL A 51 -8.99 6.51 12.02
N GLY A 52 -7.72 6.75 11.66
CA GLY A 52 -7.31 7.20 10.33
C GLY A 52 -7.74 6.22 9.23
N CYS A 53 -7.45 4.94 9.39
CA CYS A 53 -7.86 3.87 8.46
C CYS A 53 -9.39 3.86 8.28
N ARG A 54 -10.14 3.92 9.38
CA ARG A 54 -11.61 3.86 9.33
C ARG A 54 -12.22 5.08 8.66
N LYS A 55 -11.74 6.30 8.99
CA LYS A 55 -12.23 7.53 8.35
C LYS A 55 -11.94 7.54 6.86
N THR A 56 -10.71 7.17 6.48
CA THR A 56 -10.29 7.05 5.08
C THR A 56 -11.16 6.06 4.33
N ALA A 57 -11.34 4.86 4.87
CA ALA A 57 -12.16 3.83 4.23
C ALA A 57 -13.62 4.26 4.03
N ILE A 58 -14.26 4.87 5.04
CA ILE A 58 -15.64 5.36 4.93
C ILE A 58 -15.75 6.45 3.84
N LEU A 59 -14.79 7.39 3.77
CA LEU A 59 -14.77 8.40 2.74
C LEU A 59 -14.63 7.81 1.35
N MET A 60 -13.72 6.85 1.17
CA MET A 60 -13.54 6.15 -0.11
C MET A 60 -14.78 5.33 -0.48
N GLU A 61 -15.40 4.62 0.45
CA GLU A 61 -16.65 3.89 0.20
C GLU A 61 -17.77 4.82 -0.31
N ASN A 62 -17.90 6.01 0.29
CA ASN A 62 -18.91 6.98 -0.14
C ASN A 62 -18.62 7.54 -1.53
N HIS A 63 -17.36 7.87 -1.84
CA HIS A 63 -16.99 8.43 -3.14
C HIS A 63 -17.02 7.40 -4.26
N PHE A 64 -16.63 6.18 -3.99
CA PHE A 64 -16.54 5.11 -5.00
C PHE A 64 -17.76 4.19 -5.04
N ALA A 65 -18.85 4.55 -4.35
CA ALA A 65 -20.07 3.74 -4.30
C ALA A 65 -20.57 3.34 -5.70
N GLY A 66 -20.66 2.03 -5.95
CA GLY A 66 -21.10 1.47 -7.23
C GLY A 66 -20.05 1.44 -8.36
N LEU A 67 -18.84 1.96 -8.13
CA LEU A 67 -17.74 1.99 -9.11
C LEU A 67 -16.58 1.09 -8.72
N ALA A 68 -16.30 1.00 -7.44
CA ALA A 68 -15.21 0.21 -6.88
C ALA A 68 -15.62 -0.34 -5.51
N TRP A 69 -14.92 -1.36 -5.05
CA TRP A 69 -15.02 -1.78 -3.67
C TRP A 69 -13.80 -1.32 -2.88
N VAL A 70 -13.99 -1.11 -1.58
CA VAL A 70 -12.96 -0.62 -0.68
C VAL A 70 -12.63 -1.69 0.35
N SER A 71 -11.39 -2.15 0.35
CA SER A 71 -10.86 -3.00 1.42
C SER A 71 -10.40 -2.14 2.59
N ARG A 72 -10.70 -2.58 3.80
CA ARG A 72 -10.33 -1.94 5.06
C ARG A 72 -9.82 -2.91 6.12
N ASN A 73 -9.54 -4.13 5.74
CA ASN A 73 -9.13 -5.18 6.66
C ASN A 73 -7.74 -5.72 6.30
N GLU A 74 -6.87 -4.83 5.80
CA GLU A 74 -5.50 -5.23 5.47
C GLU A 74 -5.47 -6.45 4.55
N GLN A 75 -6.37 -6.47 3.57
CA GLN A 75 -6.39 -7.52 2.56
C GLN A 75 -5.19 -7.33 1.63
N PRO A 76 -4.47 -8.40 1.30
CA PRO A 76 -3.32 -8.30 0.42
C PRO A 76 -3.70 -7.82 -0.98
N ILE A 77 -2.82 -7.02 -1.58
CA ILE A 77 -2.76 -6.86 -3.02
C ILE A 77 -1.62 -7.73 -3.56
N ALA A 78 -1.93 -8.57 -4.55
CA ALA A 78 -1.01 -9.58 -5.07
C ALA A 78 -0.12 -8.97 -6.16
N LEU A 79 1.01 -8.38 -5.79
CA LEU A 79 2.01 -7.84 -6.72
C LEU A 79 3.00 -8.94 -7.14
N GLU A 80 3.85 -8.70 -8.12
CA GLU A 80 4.74 -9.70 -8.70
C GLU A 80 5.62 -10.38 -7.64
N ASP A 81 6.36 -9.61 -6.88
CA ASP A 81 7.30 -10.10 -5.85
C ASP A 81 6.87 -9.78 -4.41
N SER A 82 5.68 -9.21 -4.22
CA SER A 82 5.21 -8.68 -2.94
C SER A 82 3.71 -8.98 -2.74
N ASP A 83 3.31 -9.15 -1.49
CA ASP A 83 1.92 -9.26 -1.05
C ASP A 83 1.72 -8.30 0.15
N PRO A 84 1.78 -6.97 -0.08
CA PRO A 84 1.55 -5.99 0.97
C PRO A 84 0.09 -6.01 1.41
N GLN A 85 -0.16 -5.57 2.65
CA GLN A 85 -1.49 -5.44 3.24
C GLN A 85 -1.76 -3.95 3.52
N PRO A 86 -2.17 -3.17 2.50
CA PRO A 86 -2.41 -1.75 2.68
C PRO A 86 -3.58 -1.47 3.63
N ASP A 87 -3.51 -0.35 4.33
CA ASP A 87 -4.54 0.04 5.29
C ASP A 87 -5.89 0.31 4.62
N VAL A 88 -5.88 0.93 3.43
CA VAL A 88 -7.07 1.13 2.59
C VAL A 88 -6.71 0.89 1.12
N LEU A 89 -7.50 0.06 0.47
CA LEU A 89 -7.34 -0.31 -0.93
C LEU A 89 -8.65 -0.05 -1.68
N VAL A 90 -8.61 0.74 -2.73
CA VAL A 90 -9.75 0.97 -3.63
C VAL A 90 -9.54 0.17 -4.91
N VAL A 91 -10.38 -0.83 -5.13
CA VAL A 91 -10.23 -1.80 -6.21
C VAL A 91 -11.37 -1.64 -7.22
N PRO A 92 -11.10 -1.61 -8.55
CA PRO A 92 -12.13 -1.43 -9.55
C PRO A 92 -13.13 -2.60 -9.56
N GLY A 93 -14.38 -2.33 -9.94
CA GLY A 93 -15.43 -3.35 -10.03
C GLY A 93 -16.04 -3.72 -8.67
N ARG A 94 -16.56 -4.93 -8.57
CA ARG A 94 -17.24 -5.44 -7.38
C ARG A 94 -16.41 -6.53 -6.71
N PHE A 95 -16.51 -6.65 -5.39
CA PHE A 95 -15.78 -7.68 -4.62
C PHE A 95 -16.06 -9.10 -5.15
N GLU A 96 -17.31 -9.38 -5.54
CA GLU A 96 -17.74 -10.69 -6.02
C GLU A 96 -17.17 -11.06 -7.40
N ASP A 97 -16.60 -10.10 -8.13
CA ASP A 97 -15.97 -10.34 -9.43
C ASP A 97 -14.55 -10.91 -9.30
N TYR A 98 -14.02 -10.97 -8.07
CA TYR A 98 -12.66 -11.43 -7.79
C TYR A 98 -12.65 -12.85 -7.21
N ALA A 99 -11.94 -13.77 -7.88
CA ALA A 99 -11.73 -15.14 -7.41
C ALA A 99 -10.47 -15.26 -6.51
N ASP A 100 -9.62 -14.24 -6.48
CA ASP A 100 -8.36 -14.17 -5.72
C ASP A 100 -8.05 -12.73 -5.36
N HIS A 101 -6.92 -12.49 -4.67
CA HIS A 101 -6.48 -11.14 -4.32
C HIS A 101 -6.31 -10.25 -5.55
N PRO A 102 -6.70 -8.96 -5.47
CA PRO A 102 -6.51 -8.04 -6.58
C PRO A 102 -5.02 -7.86 -6.90
N THR A 103 -4.70 -7.64 -8.17
CA THR A 103 -3.35 -7.38 -8.65
C THR A 103 -3.11 -5.92 -9.00
N THR A 104 -4.15 -5.10 -8.90
CA THR A 104 -4.11 -3.65 -9.15
C THR A 104 -5.10 -2.92 -8.27
N ALA A 105 -4.95 -1.60 -8.17
CA ALA A 105 -5.87 -0.73 -7.43
C ALA A 105 -6.01 0.63 -8.13
N LEU A 106 -7.14 1.30 -7.90
CA LEU A 106 -7.38 2.69 -8.30
C LEU A 106 -6.69 3.67 -7.35
N LEU A 107 -6.58 3.29 -6.07
CA LEU A 107 -5.93 4.06 -5.02
C LEU A 107 -5.46 3.10 -3.93
N VAL A 108 -4.24 3.31 -3.46
CA VAL A 108 -3.71 2.69 -2.23
C VAL A 108 -3.46 3.79 -1.20
N VAL A 109 -3.89 3.57 0.05
CA VAL A 109 -3.60 4.48 1.16
C VAL A 109 -2.96 3.70 2.30
N GLU A 110 -1.82 4.18 2.77
CA GLU A 110 -1.16 3.78 4.00
C GLU A 110 -1.37 4.86 5.07
N VAL A 111 -1.55 4.46 6.31
CA VAL A 111 -1.71 5.36 7.46
C VAL A 111 -0.49 5.23 8.36
N ALA A 112 0.41 6.20 8.28
CA ALA A 112 1.69 6.17 8.95
C ALA A 112 1.59 6.79 10.36
N ASP A 113 1.79 5.98 11.39
CA ASP A 113 2.00 6.42 12.77
C ASP A 113 3.51 6.34 13.14
N SER A 114 4.15 5.21 12.82
CA SER A 114 5.58 4.97 13.02
C SER A 114 6.31 4.44 11.78
N THR A 115 5.60 4.26 10.69
CA THR A 115 6.07 3.59 9.46
C THR A 115 6.40 4.54 8.31
N LEU A 116 6.28 5.86 8.51
CA LEU A 116 6.39 6.88 7.46
C LEU A 116 7.59 6.67 6.52
N ALA A 117 8.78 6.45 7.09
CA ALA A 117 9.99 6.26 6.29
C ALA A 117 9.89 5.06 5.35
N ARG A 118 9.29 3.96 5.80
CA ARG A 118 9.08 2.75 4.99
C ARG A 118 8.00 2.95 3.93
N ASP A 119 6.91 3.60 4.31
CA ASP A 119 5.77 3.84 3.43
C ASP A 119 6.15 4.81 2.30
N THR A 120 6.99 5.82 2.58
CA THR A 120 7.46 6.79 1.60
C THR A 120 8.68 6.35 0.79
N THR A 121 9.30 5.21 1.08
CA THR A 121 10.46 4.67 0.35
C THR A 121 10.18 3.29 -0.22
N VAL A 122 10.28 2.23 0.58
CA VAL A 122 10.15 0.84 0.12
C VAL A 122 8.78 0.56 -0.48
N LYS A 123 7.68 0.96 0.21
CA LYS A 123 6.33 0.76 -0.31
C LYS A 123 6.04 1.66 -1.51
N ALA A 124 6.51 2.91 -1.50
CA ALA A 124 6.35 3.81 -2.64
C ALA A 124 7.02 3.26 -3.91
N GLU A 125 8.25 2.74 -3.81
CA GLU A 125 8.96 2.10 -4.92
C GLU A 125 8.21 0.84 -5.39
N MET A 126 7.78 -0.02 -4.46
CA MET A 126 7.03 -1.24 -4.74
C MET A 126 5.71 -0.95 -5.47
N TYR A 127 4.91 0.02 -5.00
CA TYR A 127 3.65 0.41 -5.65
C TYR A 127 3.88 1.10 -7.00
N ALA A 128 4.96 1.89 -7.14
CA ALA A 128 5.35 2.46 -8.42
C ALA A 128 5.74 1.37 -9.43
N THR A 129 6.49 0.35 -9.01
CA THR A 129 6.86 -0.82 -9.83
C THR A 129 5.62 -1.58 -10.30
N ALA A 130 4.61 -1.71 -9.45
CA ALA A 130 3.34 -2.32 -9.79
C ALA A 130 2.42 -1.44 -10.66
N GLY A 131 2.83 -0.20 -10.96
CA GLY A 131 2.04 0.73 -11.79
C GLY A 131 0.80 1.31 -11.10
N ILE A 132 0.74 1.29 -9.77
CA ILE A 132 -0.35 1.94 -9.01
C ILE A 132 -0.28 3.44 -9.23
N ALA A 133 -1.28 4.01 -9.91
CA ALA A 133 -1.23 5.39 -10.38
C ALA A 133 -1.44 6.44 -9.28
N ASP A 134 -2.12 6.09 -8.19
CA ASP A 134 -2.45 7.00 -7.07
C ASP A 134 -2.13 6.28 -5.75
N TYR A 135 -1.12 6.78 -5.06
CA TYR A 135 -0.67 6.26 -3.77
C TYR A 135 -0.59 7.38 -2.76
N TRP A 136 -1.21 7.19 -1.61
CA TRP A 136 -1.29 8.18 -0.55
C TRP A 136 -0.70 7.63 0.75
N VAL A 137 -0.02 8.51 1.50
CA VAL A 137 0.47 8.21 2.86
C VAL A 137 -0.08 9.28 3.79
N LEU A 138 -0.98 8.89 4.69
CA LEU A 138 -1.52 9.76 5.73
C LEU A 138 -0.56 9.77 6.92
N ASP A 139 0.22 10.83 7.06
CA ASP A 139 1.15 11.03 8.18
C ASP A 139 0.39 11.57 9.40
N LEU A 140 0.20 10.73 10.39
CA LEU A 140 -0.53 11.10 11.60
C LEU A 140 0.28 12.03 12.50
N ALA A 141 1.61 11.89 12.53
CA ALA A 141 2.48 12.68 13.40
C ALA A 141 2.55 14.15 12.96
N HIS A 142 2.65 14.40 11.66
CA HIS A 142 2.71 15.76 11.11
C HIS A 142 1.34 16.28 10.67
N ARG A 143 0.29 15.43 10.70
CA ARG A 143 -1.08 15.75 10.27
C ARG A 143 -1.15 16.20 8.81
N GLU A 144 -0.49 15.46 7.95
CA GLU A 144 -0.30 15.74 6.53
C GLU A 144 -0.68 14.53 5.68
N LEU A 145 -0.96 14.77 4.40
CA LEU A 145 -1.16 13.74 3.40
C LEU A 145 -0.09 13.86 2.31
N LEU A 146 0.73 12.84 2.18
CA LEU A 146 1.69 12.73 1.07
C LEU A 146 1.02 11.98 -0.08
N VAL A 147 1.04 12.57 -1.27
CA VAL A 147 0.43 12.03 -2.49
C VAL A 147 1.51 11.72 -3.50
N PHE A 148 1.50 10.50 -4.02
CA PHE A 148 2.46 9.98 -5.00
C PHE A 148 1.70 9.58 -6.27
N ARG A 149 2.13 10.11 -7.43
CA ARG A 149 1.47 9.90 -8.73
C ARG A 149 2.49 9.77 -9.85
N ASP A 150 2.01 9.30 -11.00
CA ASP A 150 2.81 9.17 -12.20
C ASP A 150 4.00 8.19 -12.01
N PRO A 151 3.70 6.90 -11.73
CA PRO A 151 4.72 5.88 -11.57
C PRO A 151 5.51 5.70 -12.88
N ALA A 152 6.83 5.60 -12.80
CA ALA A 152 7.68 5.44 -13.95
C ALA A 152 8.88 4.55 -13.65
N THR A 153 9.26 3.73 -14.63
CA THR A 153 10.49 2.95 -14.57
C THR A 153 11.70 3.88 -14.68
N LEU A 154 12.69 3.64 -13.83
CA LEU A 154 13.96 4.37 -13.81
C LEU A 154 14.99 3.70 -14.74
N PRO A 155 16.03 4.42 -15.18
CA PRO A 155 17.05 3.89 -16.06
C PRO A 155 17.84 2.70 -15.48
N ASP A 156 17.91 2.56 -14.17
CA ASP A 156 18.57 1.48 -13.45
C ASP A 156 17.68 0.22 -13.25
N GLY A 157 16.44 0.26 -13.75
CA GLY A 157 15.46 -0.83 -13.68
C GLY A 157 14.56 -0.78 -12.46
N GLY A 158 14.75 0.17 -11.52
CA GLY A 158 13.80 0.44 -10.44
C GLY A 158 12.59 1.23 -10.93
N ALA A 159 11.70 1.62 -10.01
CA ALA A 159 10.58 2.50 -10.30
C ALA A 159 10.41 3.57 -9.22
N ALA A 160 9.83 4.70 -9.59
CA ALA A 160 9.48 5.76 -8.65
C ALA A 160 8.29 6.56 -9.18
N TYR A 161 7.65 7.30 -8.28
CA TYR A 161 6.65 8.29 -8.64
C TYR A 161 7.33 9.59 -9.06
N ARG A 162 7.06 10.08 -10.28
CA ARG A 162 7.62 11.35 -10.80
C ARG A 162 6.98 12.57 -10.17
N THR A 163 5.77 12.43 -9.69
CA THR A 163 5.01 13.50 -9.02
C THR A 163 4.76 13.10 -7.58
N HIS A 164 5.21 13.92 -6.64
CA HIS A 164 4.83 13.80 -5.24
C HIS A 164 4.67 15.20 -4.63
N PHE A 165 3.71 15.33 -3.74
CA PHE A 165 3.45 16.57 -3.01
C PHE A 165 2.81 16.27 -1.66
N THR A 166 2.94 17.21 -0.74
CA THR A 166 2.39 17.11 0.62
C THR A 166 1.29 18.14 0.78
N LEU A 167 0.21 17.76 1.44
CA LEU A 167 -0.93 18.59 1.74
C LEU A 167 -1.11 18.69 3.25
N ASP A 168 -1.30 19.87 3.77
CA ASP A 168 -1.64 20.08 5.17
C ASP A 168 -3.13 19.74 5.46
N ALA A 169 -3.50 19.77 6.74
CA ALA A 169 -4.84 19.39 7.20
C ALA A 169 -5.97 20.24 6.59
N THR A 170 -5.68 21.47 6.13
CA THR A 170 -6.67 22.40 5.55
C THR A 170 -6.89 22.22 4.06
N GLU A 171 -5.96 21.54 3.40
CA GLU A 171 -5.96 21.31 1.96
C GLU A 171 -6.81 20.09 1.58
N SER A 172 -7.02 19.94 0.29
CA SER A 172 -7.86 18.87 -0.27
C SER A 172 -7.24 18.27 -1.52
N VAL A 173 -7.57 17.01 -1.80
CA VAL A 173 -7.18 16.27 -2.99
C VAL A 173 -8.35 15.48 -3.54
N SER A 174 -8.34 15.20 -4.83
CA SER A 174 -9.25 14.24 -5.46
C SER A 174 -8.48 12.98 -5.86
N PRO A 175 -9.01 11.77 -5.63
CA PRO A 175 -8.45 10.56 -6.21
C PRO A 175 -8.41 10.67 -7.74
N LEU A 176 -7.36 10.18 -8.40
CA LEU A 176 -7.25 10.23 -9.86
C LEU A 176 -8.44 9.56 -10.56
N ALA A 177 -8.90 8.44 -10.02
CA ALA A 177 -10.03 7.69 -10.58
C ALA A 177 -11.40 8.36 -10.29
N MET A 178 -11.44 9.40 -9.44
CA MET A 178 -12.65 10.14 -9.07
C MET A 178 -12.36 11.65 -8.97
N PRO A 179 -12.06 12.33 -10.08
CA PRO A 179 -11.61 13.73 -10.06
C PRO A 179 -12.68 14.72 -9.56
N GLY A 180 -13.93 14.31 -9.52
CA GLY A 180 -15.04 15.10 -8.95
C GLY A 180 -15.20 14.96 -7.44
N ALA A 181 -14.52 14.01 -6.80
CA ALA A 181 -14.54 13.84 -5.35
C ALA A 181 -13.52 14.79 -4.70
N THR A 182 -13.94 15.50 -3.67
CA THR A 182 -13.03 16.34 -2.88
C THR A 182 -12.84 15.70 -1.51
N VAL A 183 -11.61 15.34 -1.20
CA VAL A 183 -11.20 14.76 0.08
C VAL A 183 -10.34 15.77 0.82
N ARG A 184 -10.85 16.34 1.89
CA ARG A 184 -10.08 17.23 2.75
C ARG A 184 -9.22 16.40 3.70
N VAL A 185 -7.93 16.74 3.83
CA VAL A 185 -6.98 15.99 4.68
C VAL A 185 -7.47 15.88 6.12
N LEU A 186 -8.06 16.95 6.68
CA LEU A 186 -8.63 16.94 8.03
C LEU A 186 -9.70 15.86 8.24
N ASP A 187 -10.44 15.48 7.20
CA ASP A 187 -11.50 14.48 7.30
C ASP A 187 -10.96 13.05 7.37
N LEU A 188 -9.68 12.84 7.02
CA LEU A 188 -8.96 11.57 7.15
C LEU A 188 -8.32 11.41 8.55
N LEU A 189 -7.92 12.53 9.17
CA LEU A 189 -7.15 12.54 10.42
C LEU A 189 -8.01 12.15 11.63
N PRO A 190 -7.40 11.48 12.64
CA PRO A 190 -8.05 11.16 13.91
C PRO A 190 -8.46 12.39 14.72
#